data_1997e731e0a7cf1f7b6ce1eab23ebcb1
#
_entry.id   1997e731e0a7cf1f7b6ce1eab23ebcb1
#
_cell.length_a   1.000
_cell.length_b   1.000
_cell.length_c   1.000
_cell.angle_alpha   90.00
_cell.angle_beta   90.00
_cell.angle_gamma   90.00
#
_symmetry.space_group_name_H-M   'P 1'
#
loop_
_entity.id
_entity.type
_entity.pdbx_description
1 polymer ?
#
loop_
_entity_poly.entity_id
_entity_poly.type
_entity_poly.pdbx_seq_one_letter_code
_entity_poly.pdbx_strand_id
1 'polypeptide(L)'
;SFNIFSNIFPQFKYYKRLKIIDILDLKLRNKYDTYLVLAALILDQTNNYEYFCHKYKTSNKTKNRLKNISINFENFGNKNFYSEQNIKKLIYLSNKDYVKDLLLFSIYINKKIEKLSIKYLINYVDRCEVPKFPISGDYLIEHGYKTGELLGKKLKSLEDKWIKNNFIIEKEVI
;
A
#
# COMPACT_ATOMS: atom_id res chain seq x y z
N SER A 1 33.49 -1.51 9.36
CA SER A 1 33.28 -1.59 7.90
C SER A 1 32.01 -0.91 7.38
N PHE A 2 31.08 -0.44 8.25
CA PHE A 2 29.88 0.29 7.79
C PHE A 2 30.14 1.72 7.30
N ASN A 3 31.22 2.34 7.70
CA ASN A 3 31.57 3.70 7.27
C ASN A 3 31.86 3.82 5.76
N ILE A 4 32.31 2.75 5.12
CA ILE A 4 32.57 2.73 3.67
C ILE A 4 31.26 2.84 2.89
N PHE A 5 30.23 2.10 3.30
CA PHE A 5 28.92 2.13 2.65
C PHE A 5 28.25 3.53 2.74
N SER A 6 28.35 4.19 3.89
CA SER A 6 27.77 5.54 4.05
C SER A 6 28.50 6.59 3.25
N ASN A 7 29.79 6.40 2.94
CA ASN A 7 30.55 7.33 2.09
C ASN A 7 30.22 7.12 0.59
N ILE A 8 30.01 5.86 0.16
CA ILE A 8 29.69 5.54 -1.24
C ILE A 8 28.21 5.81 -1.53
N PHE A 9 27.34 5.46 -0.59
CA PHE A 9 25.88 5.58 -0.72
C PHE A 9 25.29 6.38 0.47
N PRO A 10 25.51 7.70 0.53
CA PRO A 10 24.98 8.53 1.61
C PRO A 10 23.46 8.51 1.72
N GLN A 11 22.77 8.02 0.68
CA GLN A 11 21.32 7.86 0.66
C GLN A 11 20.84 6.66 1.51
N PHE A 12 21.71 5.69 1.82
CA PHE A 12 21.36 4.51 2.61
C PHE A 12 21.40 4.81 4.12
N LYS A 13 20.67 5.85 4.53
CA LYS A 13 20.67 6.36 5.91
C LYS A 13 20.14 5.34 6.93
N TYR A 14 19.23 4.47 6.50
CA TYR A 14 18.45 3.61 7.40
C TYR A 14 18.89 2.15 7.41
N TYR A 15 20.16 1.86 7.12
CA TYR A 15 20.70 0.50 7.06
C TYR A 15 20.45 -0.31 8.35
N LYS A 16 20.33 0.34 9.51
CA LYS A 16 20.02 -0.32 10.79
C LYS A 16 18.65 -1.01 10.78
N ARG A 17 17.72 -0.60 9.90
CA ARG A 17 16.43 -1.26 9.74
C ARG A 17 16.57 -2.68 9.24
N LEU A 18 17.61 -3.00 8.47
CA LEU A 18 17.82 -4.33 7.92
C LEU A 18 18.05 -5.42 8.98
N LYS A 19 18.51 -5.05 10.18
CA LYS A 19 18.66 -5.99 11.30
C LYS A 19 17.35 -6.72 11.65
N ILE A 20 16.19 -6.15 11.29
CA ILE A 20 14.91 -6.79 11.54
C ILE A 20 14.71 -8.05 10.70
N ILE A 21 15.35 -8.14 9.53
CA ILE A 21 15.25 -9.30 8.63
C ILE A 21 15.85 -10.55 9.30
N ASP A 22 16.91 -10.38 10.10
CA ASP A 22 17.60 -11.47 10.74
C ASP A 22 16.74 -12.16 11.82
N ILE A 23 15.78 -11.44 12.38
CA ILE A 23 14.86 -11.94 13.41
C ILE A 23 13.50 -12.37 12.88
N LEU A 24 13.28 -12.31 11.55
CA LEU A 24 12.07 -12.84 10.92
C LEU A 24 12.16 -14.35 10.69
N ASP A 25 11.00 -15.01 10.79
CA ASP A 25 10.91 -16.40 10.35
C ASP A 25 11.15 -16.52 8.83
N LEU A 26 11.56 -17.71 8.39
CA LEU A 26 11.89 -17.96 6.98
C LEU A 26 10.73 -17.65 6.03
N LYS A 27 9.48 -17.86 6.45
CA LYS A 27 8.29 -17.60 5.61
C LYS A 27 8.08 -16.12 5.34
N LEU A 28 8.32 -15.27 6.33
CA LEU A 28 8.28 -13.81 6.15
C LEU A 28 9.54 -13.33 5.43
N ARG A 29 10.70 -13.83 5.80
CA ARG A 29 11.99 -13.44 5.20
C ARG A 29 11.99 -13.64 3.68
N ASN A 30 11.47 -14.76 3.20
CA ASN A 30 11.40 -15.08 1.76
C ASN A 30 10.42 -14.18 0.97
N LYS A 31 9.59 -13.39 1.64
CA LYS A 31 8.71 -12.41 1.00
C LYS A 31 9.39 -11.06 0.75
N TYR A 32 10.56 -10.82 1.35
CA TYR A 32 11.33 -9.61 1.11
C TYR A 32 12.15 -9.73 -0.17
N ASP A 33 11.91 -8.84 -1.09
CA ASP A 33 12.69 -8.71 -2.30
C ASP A 33 13.64 -7.51 -2.25
N THR A 34 14.44 -7.35 -3.29
CA THR A 34 15.40 -6.25 -3.41
C THR A 34 14.75 -4.87 -3.29
N TYR A 35 13.50 -4.71 -3.74
CA TYR A 35 12.80 -3.42 -3.68
C TYR A 35 12.41 -3.06 -2.25
N LEU A 36 11.96 -4.01 -1.45
CA LEU A 36 11.65 -3.79 -0.03
C LEU A 36 12.92 -3.51 0.78
N VAL A 37 14.02 -4.19 0.46
CA VAL A 37 15.32 -3.88 1.05
C VAL A 37 15.75 -2.46 0.69
N LEU A 38 15.64 -2.06 -0.58
CA LEU A 38 15.95 -0.71 -1.02
C LEU A 38 15.04 0.32 -0.31
N ALA A 39 13.74 0.05 -0.23
CA ALA A 39 12.80 0.90 0.49
C ALA A 39 13.22 1.10 1.96
N ALA A 40 13.61 0.01 2.65
CA ALA A 40 14.08 0.08 4.03
C ALA A 40 15.32 0.96 4.19
N LEU A 41 16.21 0.98 3.20
CA LEU A 41 17.46 1.75 3.22
C LEU A 41 17.24 3.25 3.01
N ILE A 42 16.26 3.63 2.17
CA ILE A 42 16.15 5.02 1.69
C ILE A 42 14.87 5.75 2.11
N LEU A 43 13.74 5.05 2.34
CA LEU A 43 12.47 5.74 2.57
C LEU A 43 12.39 6.36 3.96
N ASP A 44 11.92 7.61 3.96
CA ASP A 44 11.50 8.37 5.12
C ASP A 44 10.21 9.14 4.79
N GLN A 45 9.86 10.14 5.56
CA GLN A 45 8.68 10.98 5.31
C GLN A 45 8.90 12.05 4.24
N THR A 46 10.04 12.00 3.54
CA THR A 46 10.36 12.94 2.45
C THR A 46 10.22 12.26 1.08
N ASN A 47 10.41 13.02 0.02
CA ASN A 47 10.45 12.51 -1.35
C ASN A 47 11.87 12.11 -1.81
N ASN A 48 12.76 11.76 -0.89
CA ASN A 48 14.16 11.41 -1.18
C ASN A 48 14.31 10.26 -2.18
N TYR A 49 13.31 9.37 -2.28
CA TYR A 49 13.28 8.30 -3.28
C TYR A 49 13.27 8.85 -4.72
N GLU A 50 12.68 10.03 -4.97
CA GLU A 50 12.68 10.64 -6.30
C GLU A 50 14.10 11.03 -6.74
N TYR A 51 14.84 11.67 -5.84
CA TYR A 51 16.24 12.00 -6.07
C TYR A 51 17.08 10.74 -6.32
N PHE A 52 16.88 9.70 -5.50
CA PHE A 52 17.55 8.41 -5.68
C PHE A 52 17.26 7.82 -7.06
N CYS A 53 15.97 7.74 -7.43
CA CYS A 53 15.54 7.18 -8.71
C CYS A 53 16.09 7.96 -9.91
N HIS A 54 16.15 9.29 -9.83
CA HIS A 54 16.72 10.13 -10.86
C HIS A 54 18.23 9.93 -10.98
N LYS A 55 18.95 9.98 -9.85
CA LYS A 55 20.41 9.83 -9.82
C LYS A 55 20.89 8.50 -10.37
N TYR A 56 20.22 7.41 -9.99
CA TYR A 56 20.61 6.05 -10.38
C TYR A 56 19.84 5.50 -11.58
N LYS A 57 19.03 6.35 -12.26
CA LYS A 57 18.26 5.99 -13.45
C LYS A 57 17.46 4.69 -13.28
N THR A 58 16.78 4.57 -12.14
CA THR A 58 16.01 3.37 -11.84
C THR A 58 14.78 3.27 -12.74
N SER A 59 14.24 2.04 -12.90
CA SER A 59 13.04 1.82 -13.71
C SER A 59 11.82 2.53 -13.11
N ASN A 60 10.84 2.86 -13.96
CA ASN A 60 9.54 3.38 -13.52
C ASN A 60 8.83 2.43 -12.55
N LYS A 61 9.00 1.12 -12.72
CA LYS A 61 8.48 0.11 -11.79
C LYS A 61 9.05 0.31 -10.38
N THR A 62 10.38 0.49 -10.27
CA THR A 62 11.05 0.77 -8.99
C THR A 62 10.53 2.07 -8.37
N LYS A 63 10.51 3.15 -9.16
CA LYS A 63 10.05 4.46 -8.70
C LYS A 63 8.61 4.41 -8.17
N ASN A 64 7.70 3.79 -8.92
CA ASN A 64 6.30 3.68 -8.53
C ASN A 64 6.13 2.86 -7.26
N ARG A 65 6.88 1.77 -7.11
CA ARG A 65 6.81 0.92 -5.91
C ARG A 65 7.31 1.65 -4.67
N LEU A 66 8.42 2.39 -4.76
CA LEU A 66 8.93 3.23 -3.67
C LEU A 66 7.97 4.36 -3.33
N LYS A 67 7.42 5.05 -4.35
CA LYS A 67 6.39 6.09 -4.17
C LYS A 67 5.20 5.56 -3.38
N ASN A 68 4.70 4.42 -3.76
CA ASN A 68 3.53 3.80 -3.13
C ASN A 68 3.74 3.53 -1.63
N ILE A 69 4.94 3.09 -1.25
CA ILE A 69 5.28 2.91 0.17
C ILE A 69 5.42 4.26 0.87
N SER A 70 6.08 5.23 0.22
CA SER A 70 6.36 6.55 0.78
C SER A 70 5.08 7.33 1.14
N ILE A 71 4.07 7.35 0.27
CA ILE A 71 2.80 8.05 0.54
C ILE A 71 1.99 7.47 1.71
N ASN A 72 2.27 6.22 2.10
CA ASN A 72 1.62 5.57 3.23
C ASN A 72 2.45 5.60 4.52
N PHE A 73 3.60 6.27 4.51
CA PHE A 73 4.55 6.20 5.62
C PHE A 73 3.93 6.61 6.97
N GLU A 74 3.12 7.66 7.00
CA GLU A 74 2.47 8.18 8.20
C GLU A 74 1.40 7.21 8.75
N ASN A 75 0.81 6.40 7.88
CA ASN A 75 -0.24 5.45 8.25
C ASN A 75 0.29 4.27 9.08
N PHE A 76 1.58 3.94 9.00
CA PHE A 76 2.15 2.78 9.70
C PHE A 76 2.12 2.89 11.22
N GLY A 77 1.94 4.09 11.78
CA GLY A 77 1.71 4.31 13.21
C GLY A 77 0.26 4.11 13.68
N ASN A 78 -0.69 4.07 12.76
CA ASN A 78 -2.11 3.99 13.05
C ASN A 78 -2.59 2.54 13.14
N LYS A 79 -3.20 2.15 14.27
CA LYS A 79 -3.74 0.79 14.45
C LYS A 79 -4.83 0.45 13.42
N ASN A 80 -5.67 1.42 13.04
CA ASN A 80 -6.75 1.21 12.08
C ASN A 80 -6.21 0.87 10.67
N PHE A 81 -4.97 1.25 10.36
CA PHE A 81 -4.31 0.87 9.11
C PHE A 81 -4.29 -0.64 8.91
N TYR A 82 -4.13 -1.41 10.00
CA TYR A 82 -4.01 -2.87 9.99
C TYR A 82 -5.34 -3.61 10.16
N SER A 83 -6.48 -2.92 10.13
CA SER A 83 -7.79 -3.60 10.16
C SER A 83 -8.08 -4.29 8.82
N GLU A 84 -8.73 -5.44 8.86
CA GLU A 84 -9.13 -6.17 7.63
C GLU A 84 -9.99 -5.32 6.70
N GLN A 85 -10.85 -4.49 7.27
CA GLN A 85 -11.69 -3.56 6.50
C GLN A 85 -10.84 -2.57 5.72
N ASN A 86 -9.82 -1.95 6.35
CA ASN A 86 -8.93 -1.03 5.67
C ASN A 86 -8.05 -1.75 4.65
N ILE A 87 -7.53 -2.93 4.98
CA ILE A 87 -6.76 -3.78 4.05
C ILE A 87 -7.59 -4.10 2.80
N LYS A 88 -8.86 -4.49 2.97
CA LYS A 88 -9.77 -4.76 1.85
C LYS A 88 -9.98 -3.51 0.98
N LYS A 89 -10.16 -2.33 1.58
CA LYS A 89 -10.24 -1.05 0.86
C LYS A 89 -8.97 -0.76 0.06
N LEU A 90 -7.80 -0.95 0.67
CA LEU A 90 -6.51 -0.76 -0.01
C LEU A 90 -6.34 -1.72 -1.18
N ILE A 91 -6.76 -2.99 -1.04
CA ILE A 91 -6.72 -3.97 -2.14
C ILE A 91 -7.61 -3.51 -3.29
N TYR A 92 -8.83 -3.04 -3.00
CA TYR A 92 -9.77 -2.54 -4.01
C TYR A 92 -9.21 -1.34 -4.76
N LEU A 93 -8.65 -0.37 -4.03
CA LEU A 93 -8.13 0.89 -4.61
C LEU A 93 -6.78 0.71 -5.33
N SER A 94 -6.09 -0.40 -5.10
CA SER A 94 -4.77 -0.66 -5.69
C SER A 94 -4.65 -2.08 -6.24
N ASN A 95 -3.98 -2.96 -5.52
CA ASN A 95 -3.87 -4.39 -5.76
C ASN A 95 -3.25 -5.11 -4.55
N LYS A 96 -3.29 -6.45 -4.57
CA LYS A 96 -2.76 -7.29 -3.49
C LYS A 96 -1.25 -7.12 -3.26
N ASP A 97 -0.46 -7.00 -4.32
CA ASP A 97 1.00 -6.90 -4.20
C ASP A 97 1.41 -5.58 -3.56
N TYR A 98 0.74 -4.50 -3.92
CA TYR A 98 0.91 -3.20 -3.28
C TYR A 98 0.66 -3.26 -1.76
N VAL A 99 -0.45 -3.89 -1.35
CA VAL A 99 -0.80 -4.01 0.06
C VAL A 99 0.19 -4.89 0.82
N LYS A 100 0.68 -5.97 0.20
CA LYS A 100 1.75 -6.81 0.79
C LYS A 100 3.03 -6.01 1.02
N ASP A 101 3.42 -5.16 0.06
CA ASP A 101 4.59 -4.30 0.22
C ASP A 101 4.44 -3.36 1.42
N LEU A 102 3.26 -2.75 1.59
CA LEU A 102 2.98 -1.89 2.73
C LEU A 102 3.08 -2.64 4.06
N LEU A 103 2.47 -3.83 4.14
CA LEU A 103 2.51 -4.66 5.33
C LEU A 103 3.93 -5.11 5.69
N LEU A 104 4.71 -5.56 4.71
CA LEU A 104 6.09 -5.98 4.93
C LEU A 104 6.99 -4.79 5.31
N PHE A 105 6.82 -3.65 4.64
CA PHE A 105 7.59 -2.45 4.97
C PHE A 105 7.26 -1.91 6.36
N SER A 106 6.00 -2.01 6.80
CA SER A 106 5.58 -1.54 8.12
C SER A 106 6.37 -2.17 9.27
N ILE A 107 6.87 -3.39 9.10
CA ILE A 107 7.71 -4.08 10.09
C ILE A 107 9.01 -3.30 10.37
N TYR A 108 9.56 -2.62 9.37
CA TYR A 108 10.76 -1.79 9.55
C TYR A 108 10.51 -0.54 10.37
N ILE A 109 9.28 -0.01 10.32
CA ILE A 109 8.93 1.30 10.88
C ILE A 109 8.23 1.16 12.22
N ASN A 110 7.26 0.27 12.30
CA ASN A 110 6.45 0.10 13.51
C ASN A 110 6.99 -1.02 14.40
N LYS A 111 7.85 -0.66 15.34
CA LYS A 111 8.44 -1.61 16.29
C LYS A 111 7.42 -2.27 17.24
N LYS A 112 6.23 -1.70 17.38
CA LYS A 112 5.17 -2.21 18.26
C LYS A 112 4.26 -3.21 17.57
N ILE A 113 4.36 -3.35 16.24
CA ILE A 113 3.52 -4.30 15.52
C ILE A 113 4.01 -5.73 15.73
N GLU A 114 3.10 -6.61 16.05
CA GLU A 114 3.40 -8.02 16.18
C GLU A 114 3.60 -8.65 14.79
N LYS A 115 4.70 -9.36 14.61
CA LYS A 115 5.03 -10.05 13.35
C LYS A 115 3.99 -11.10 12.97
N LEU A 116 3.37 -11.76 13.96
CA LEU A 116 2.27 -12.70 13.75
C LEU A 116 1.05 -12.02 13.14
N SER A 117 0.73 -10.78 13.58
CA SER A 117 -0.36 -10.00 13.01
C SER A 117 -0.10 -9.65 11.54
N ILE A 118 1.13 -9.29 11.17
CA ILE A 118 1.49 -9.04 9.77
C ILE A 118 1.38 -10.31 8.92
N LYS A 119 1.85 -11.45 9.43
CA LYS A 119 1.72 -12.73 8.74
C LYS A 119 0.27 -13.12 8.52
N TYR A 120 -0.58 -12.91 9.52
CA TYR A 120 -2.02 -13.08 9.39
C TYR A 120 -2.60 -12.20 8.29
N LEU A 121 -2.29 -10.89 8.29
CA LEU A 121 -2.80 -9.94 7.29
C LEU A 121 -2.31 -10.26 5.88
N ILE A 122 -1.07 -10.72 5.70
CA ILE A 122 -0.59 -11.18 4.39
C ILE A 122 -1.39 -12.38 3.89
N ASN A 123 -1.69 -13.35 4.77
CA ASN A 123 -2.53 -14.49 4.40
C ASN A 123 -3.98 -14.06 4.10
N TYR A 124 -4.50 -13.06 4.82
CA TYR A 124 -5.77 -12.44 4.53
C TYR A 124 -5.78 -11.79 3.14
N VAL A 125 -4.74 -11.01 2.80
CA VAL A 125 -4.59 -10.40 1.46
C VAL A 125 -4.61 -11.46 0.36
N ASP A 126 -3.91 -12.59 0.55
CA ASP A 126 -3.86 -13.68 -0.44
C ASP A 126 -5.26 -14.26 -0.72
N ARG A 127 -6.07 -14.43 0.33
CA ARG A 127 -7.41 -15.02 0.26
C ARG A 127 -8.53 -14.03 -0.01
N CYS A 128 -8.30 -12.74 0.21
CA CYS A 128 -9.31 -11.70 0.10
C CYS A 128 -9.90 -11.66 -1.32
N GLU A 129 -11.21 -11.83 -1.40
CA GLU A 129 -11.95 -11.57 -2.63
C GLU A 129 -12.23 -10.08 -2.75
N VAL A 130 -11.87 -9.52 -3.90
CA VAL A 130 -12.09 -8.09 -4.19
C VAL A 130 -13.53 -7.92 -4.67
N PRO A 131 -14.38 -7.19 -3.95
CA PRO A 131 -15.75 -6.98 -4.37
C PRO A 131 -15.77 -6.15 -5.66
N LYS A 132 -16.79 -6.39 -6.49
CA LYS A 132 -17.05 -5.54 -7.65
C LYS A 132 -18.11 -4.52 -7.27
N PHE A 133 -17.91 -3.27 -7.73
CA PHE A 133 -18.91 -2.23 -7.54
C PHE A 133 -20.17 -2.61 -8.34
N PRO A 134 -21.35 -2.70 -7.70
CA PRO A 134 -22.53 -3.31 -8.33
C PRO A 134 -23.36 -2.33 -9.17
N ILE A 135 -23.05 -1.02 -9.15
CA ILE A 135 -23.79 -0.02 -9.93
C ILE A 135 -23.00 0.26 -11.22
N SER A 136 -23.66 0.13 -12.37
CA SER A 136 -23.10 0.47 -13.68
C SER A 136 -23.61 1.82 -14.19
N GLY A 137 -22.95 2.35 -15.22
CA GLY A 137 -23.45 3.53 -15.94
C GLY A 137 -24.83 3.29 -16.55
N ASP A 138 -25.04 2.11 -17.15
CA ASP A 138 -26.31 1.73 -17.77
C ASP A 138 -27.44 1.69 -16.75
N TYR A 139 -27.18 1.14 -15.55
CA TYR A 139 -28.14 1.16 -14.46
C TYR A 139 -28.59 2.59 -14.12
N LEU A 140 -27.66 3.56 -14.05
CA LEU A 140 -28.03 4.96 -13.78
C LEU A 140 -28.81 5.59 -14.92
N ILE A 141 -28.52 5.23 -16.17
CA ILE A 141 -29.27 5.72 -17.35
C ILE A 141 -30.71 5.22 -17.30
N GLU A 142 -30.94 3.96 -16.99
CA GLU A 142 -32.27 3.38 -16.80
C GLU A 142 -33.07 4.07 -15.68
N HIS A 143 -32.35 4.66 -14.70
CA HIS A 143 -32.96 5.44 -13.61
C HIS A 143 -32.99 6.96 -13.88
N GLY A 144 -32.90 7.36 -15.16
CA GLY A 144 -33.15 8.73 -15.59
C GLY A 144 -31.94 9.68 -15.63
N TYR A 145 -30.73 9.16 -15.38
CA TYR A 145 -29.51 9.97 -15.52
C TYR A 145 -29.11 10.07 -17.00
N LYS A 146 -28.77 11.30 -17.44
CA LYS A 146 -28.27 11.52 -18.80
C LYS A 146 -26.81 11.12 -18.91
N THR A 147 -26.41 10.59 -20.07
CA THR A 147 -25.01 10.29 -20.42
C THR A 147 -24.16 11.56 -20.37
N GLY A 148 -22.86 11.39 -20.01
CA GLY A 148 -21.90 12.48 -20.00
C GLY A 148 -21.12 12.59 -18.68
N GLU A 149 -20.44 13.70 -18.50
CA GLU A 149 -19.55 13.95 -17.36
C GLU A 149 -20.26 13.85 -15.99
N LEU A 150 -21.51 14.30 -15.93
CA LEU A 150 -22.31 14.26 -14.69
C LEU A 150 -22.60 12.82 -14.25
N LEU A 151 -22.87 11.91 -15.20
CA LEU A 151 -23.06 10.49 -14.92
C LEU A 151 -21.79 9.88 -14.31
N GLY A 152 -20.63 10.18 -14.90
CA GLY A 152 -19.34 9.70 -14.38
C GLY A 152 -19.04 10.20 -12.96
N LYS A 153 -19.32 11.49 -12.69
CA LYS A 153 -19.19 12.07 -11.34
C LYS A 153 -20.11 11.41 -10.33
N LYS A 154 -21.37 11.15 -10.73
CA LYS A 154 -22.36 10.47 -9.87
C LYS A 154 -21.90 9.05 -9.56
N LEU A 155 -21.49 8.29 -10.59
CA LEU A 155 -21.01 6.91 -10.44
C LEU A 155 -19.82 6.83 -9.46
N LYS A 156 -18.84 7.72 -9.66
CA LYS A 156 -17.68 7.80 -8.76
C LYS A 156 -18.08 8.17 -7.34
N SER A 157 -18.99 9.10 -7.15
CA SER A 157 -19.49 9.48 -5.82
C SER A 157 -20.19 8.32 -5.11
N LEU A 158 -20.96 7.50 -5.86
CA LEU A 158 -21.61 6.30 -5.32
C LEU A 158 -20.58 5.22 -4.95
N GLU A 159 -19.58 5.00 -5.78
CA GLU A 159 -18.48 4.08 -5.52
C GLU A 159 -17.69 4.49 -4.26
N ASP A 160 -17.34 5.79 -4.12
CA ASP A 160 -16.65 6.32 -2.96
C ASP A 160 -17.45 6.10 -1.65
N LYS A 161 -18.78 6.32 -1.71
CA LYS A 161 -19.67 6.05 -0.57
C LYS A 161 -19.70 4.56 -0.23
N TRP A 162 -19.84 3.71 -1.23
CA TRP A 162 -19.85 2.25 -1.06
C TRP A 162 -18.55 1.73 -0.46
N ILE A 163 -17.37 2.23 -0.90
CA ILE A 163 -16.08 1.90 -0.31
C ILE A 163 -16.03 2.36 1.16
N LYS A 164 -16.46 3.59 1.45
CA LYS A 164 -16.49 4.13 2.82
C LYS A 164 -17.39 3.31 3.73
N ASN A 165 -18.53 2.84 3.22
CA ASN A 165 -19.48 2.00 3.92
C ASN A 165 -19.13 0.49 3.87
N ASN A 166 -17.83 0.14 3.81
CA ASN A 166 -17.31 -1.25 3.82
C ASN A 166 -17.93 -2.16 2.76
N PHE A 167 -18.16 -1.62 1.55
CA PHE A 167 -18.72 -2.33 0.40
C PHE A 167 -20.18 -2.76 0.59
N ILE A 168 -20.94 -1.99 1.36
CA ILE A 168 -22.38 -2.16 1.55
C ILE A 168 -23.10 -0.99 0.86
N ILE A 169 -24.13 -1.30 0.05
CA ILE A 169 -25.02 -0.28 -0.52
C ILE A 169 -26.17 -0.05 0.45
N GLU A 170 -26.39 1.19 0.84
CA GLU A 170 -27.59 1.61 1.54
C GLU A 170 -28.73 1.79 0.53
N LYS A 171 -29.90 1.22 0.83
CA LYS A 171 -31.08 1.25 -0.08
C LYS A 171 -31.56 2.67 -0.44
N GLU A 172 -31.19 3.67 0.35
CA GLU A 172 -31.58 5.08 0.15
C GLU A 172 -30.65 5.85 -0.81
N VAL A 173 -29.63 5.21 -1.36
CA VAL A 173 -28.58 5.89 -2.15
C VAL A 173 -28.79 5.75 -3.65
N ILE A 174 -29.82 5.02 -4.06
CA ILE A 174 -30.15 4.71 -5.47
C ILE A 174 -31.31 5.56 -5.97
#